data_6d0992419bf2beef4b9704867aa8c024
#
_entry.id   6d0992419bf2beef4b9704867aa8c024
#
_cell.length_a   1.000
_cell.length_b   1.000
_cell.length_c   1.000
_cell.angle_alpha   90.00
_cell.angle_beta   90.00
_cell.angle_gamma   90.00
#
_symmetry.space_group_name_H-M   'P 1'
#
loop_
_entity.id
_entity.type
_entity.pdbx_description
1 polymer ?
#
loop_
_entity_poly.entity_id
_entity_poly.type
_entity_poly.pdbx_seq_one_letter_code
_entity_poly.pdbx_strand_id
1 'polypeptide(L)'
;MRGVVFDGKNVEVVADLEVRDPGPGEVLVGIRAAGLCHSDLSVIDGTIPFPPPVVLGHEGAGVVEAVGDGVTHVRPGDHVALSTLANCGACADCDAGRPTMCRKAIGMPGQPFSRQGKPLFQFASNSSFAERTVVRAVQAVKIPDDVPFASAALLGCGVLTGVGAVLNRAKVARGDTVVVIGTGGIGLNVIQGARIAGALTIVAVDTNPEKEAVARRFGATHFLPSADGVRDVLPTGADHVFECVGHTGLVRTAIDLLDRHGQAVLLGMTAPKAEASFPPAAMFLDKSILGCRYGSSRPQKDIPLYARLYRTGALLLDELVTASYPVEEFGRAREDAEAGKVARGVLLF
;
A
#
# COMPACT_ATOMS: atom_id res chain seq x y z
N MET A 1 -0.66 -22.23 15.11
CA MET A 1 -1.30 -20.89 15.08
C MET A 1 -2.19 -20.75 13.86
N ARG A 2 -3.16 -19.84 13.91
CA ARG A 2 -4.04 -19.56 12.75
C ARG A 2 -3.32 -18.74 11.69
N GLY A 3 -3.73 -18.92 10.43
CA GLY A 3 -3.27 -18.11 9.30
C GLY A 3 -3.98 -18.47 8.01
N VAL A 4 -3.87 -17.59 7.01
CA VAL A 4 -4.48 -17.75 5.68
C VAL A 4 -3.43 -18.26 4.70
N VAL A 5 -3.67 -19.45 4.15
CA VAL A 5 -2.75 -20.14 3.24
C VAL A 5 -3.40 -20.27 1.86
N PHE A 6 -2.66 -19.94 0.82
CA PHE A 6 -2.99 -20.23 -0.57
C PHE A 6 -2.12 -21.36 -1.09
N ASP A 7 -2.72 -22.46 -1.51
CA ASP A 7 -2.03 -23.67 -1.98
C ASP A 7 -1.76 -23.69 -3.49
N GLY A 8 -2.19 -22.63 -4.21
CA GLY A 8 -2.13 -22.52 -5.66
C GLY A 8 -3.47 -22.78 -6.35
N LYS A 9 -4.50 -23.21 -5.60
CA LYS A 9 -5.87 -23.40 -6.06
C LYS A 9 -6.89 -22.86 -5.07
N ASN A 10 -6.71 -23.21 -3.79
CA ASN A 10 -7.64 -22.90 -2.72
C ASN A 10 -6.99 -21.94 -1.71
N VAL A 11 -7.81 -21.12 -1.09
CA VAL A 11 -7.41 -20.32 0.07
C VAL A 11 -8.10 -20.89 1.30
N GLU A 12 -7.33 -21.19 2.33
CA GLU A 12 -7.82 -21.78 3.57
C GLU A 12 -7.36 -20.98 4.78
N VAL A 13 -8.22 -20.82 5.77
CA VAL A 13 -7.82 -20.45 7.12
C VAL A 13 -7.44 -21.73 7.86
N VAL A 14 -6.17 -21.84 8.21
CA VAL A 14 -5.62 -23.02 8.90
C VAL A 14 -5.32 -22.70 10.37
N ALA A 15 -5.28 -23.72 11.24
CA ALA A 15 -4.99 -23.57 12.66
C ALA A 15 -3.66 -24.23 13.09
N ASP A 16 -3.03 -24.97 12.17
CA ASP A 16 -1.83 -25.79 12.38
C ASP A 16 -0.57 -25.20 11.73
N LEU A 17 -0.57 -23.88 11.47
CA LEU A 17 0.59 -23.16 10.95
C LEU A 17 1.65 -23.00 12.04
N GLU A 18 2.90 -23.16 11.68
CA GLU A 18 4.07 -22.92 12.53
C GLU A 18 4.93 -21.83 11.92
N VAL A 19 5.64 -21.06 12.74
CA VAL A 19 6.65 -20.09 12.33
C VAL A 19 7.90 -20.31 13.15
N ARG A 20 9.08 -20.26 12.52
CA ARG A 20 10.36 -20.42 13.22
C ARG A 20 10.69 -19.22 14.11
N ASP A 21 11.63 -19.40 15.02
CA ASP A 21 12.22 -18.31 15.79
C ASP A 21 12.98 -17.31 14.87
N PRO A 22 13.09 -16.03 15.28
CA PRO A 22 13.82 -15.02 14.52
C PRO A 22 15.33 -15.30 14.56
N GLY A 23 15.97 -15.32 13.40
CA GLY A 23 17.42 -15.36 13.26
C GLY A 23 18.08 -14.00 13.43
N PRO A 24 19.42 -13.90 13.26
CA PRO A 24 20.14 -12.61 13.34
C PRO A 24 19.54 -11.56 12.39
N GLY A 25 19.27 -10.35 12.92
CA GLY A 25 18.66 -9.25 12.17
C GLY A 25 17.18 -9.43 11.83
N GLU A 26 16.50 -10.38 12.46
CA GLU A 26 15.06 -10.64 12.29
C GLU A 26 14.27 -10.35 13.57
N VAL A 27 12.96 -10.24 13.43
CA VAL A 27 12.01 -9.96 14.50
C VAL A 27 10.82 -10.89 14.37
N LEU A 28 10.37 -11.48 15.46
CA LEU A 28 9.08 -12.16 15.56
C LEU A 28 8.03 -11.15 16.03
N VAL A 29 6.97 -11.00 15.25
CA VAL A 29 5.87 -10.08 15.54
C VAL A 29 4.57 -10.84 15.70
N GLY A 30 3.93 -10.68 16.85
CA GLY A 30 2.54 -11.09 17.08
C GLY A 30 1.59 -10.10 16.41
N ILE A 31 0.92 -10.53 15.36
CA ILE A 31 0.00 -9.69 14.59
C ILE A 31 -1.28 -9.46 15.40
N ARG A 32 -1.79 -8.24 15.39
CA ARG A 32 -3.06 -7.83 15.99
C ARG A 32 -4.08 -7.44 14.94
N ALA A 33 -3.61 -6.86 13.82
CA ALA A 33 -4.45 -6.48 12.71
C ALA A 33 -3.68 -6.56 11.40
N ALA A 34 -4.37 -6.91 10.32
CA ALA A 34 -3.80 -6.95 8.97
C ALA A 34 -4.80 -6.46 7.93
N GLY A 35 -4.40 -5.45 7.13
CA GLY A 35 -5.21 -4.91 6.05
C GLY A 35 -5.31 -5.86 4.86
N LEU A 36 -6.50 -6.00 4.29
CA LEU A 36 -6.73 -6.73 3.04
C LEU A 36 -6.53 -5.78 1.86
N CYS A 37 -5.56 -6.07 1.05
CA CYS A 37 -5.20 -5.30 -0.14
C CYS A 37 -5.55 -6.04 -1.44
N HIS A 38 -5.79 -5.30 -2.50
CA HIS A 38 -6.01 -5.90 -3.83
C HIS A 38 -4.84 -6.78 -4.29
N SER A 39 -3.61 -6.51 -3.85
CA SER A 39 -2.44 -7.34 -4.17
C SER A 39 -2.54 -8.76 -3.59
N ASP A 40 -3.21 -8.96 -2.45
CA ASP A 40 -3.44 -10.30 -1.89
C ASP A 40 -4.41 -11.08 -2.79
N LEU A 41 -5.46 -10.40 -3.31
CA LEU A 41 -6.42 -10.96 -4.27
C LEU A 41 -5.73 -11.28 -5.60
N SER A 42 -4.82 -10.41 -6.04
CA SER A 42 -4.06 -10.60 -7.28
C SER A 42 -3.08 -11.78 -7.24
N VAL A 43 -2.65 -12.22 -6.05
CA VAL A 43 -1.92 -13.49 -5.90
C VAL A 43 -2.86 -14.67 -6.04
N ILE A 44 -4.06 -14.57 -5.49
CA ILE A 44 -5.06 -15.65 -5.53
C ILE A 44 -5.57 -15.88 -6.96
N ASP A 45 -5.83 -14.80 -7.72
CA ASP A 45 -6.32 -14.87 -9.11
C ASP A 45 -5.20 -15.08 -10.15
N GLY A 46 -3.92 -15.04 -9.72
CA GLY A 46 -2.74 -15.25 -10.58
C GLY A 46 -2.29 -14.02 -11.37
N THR A 47 -2.90 -12.85 -11.18
CA THR A 47 -2.44 -11.58 -11.77
C THR A 47 -1.02 -11.23 -11.30
N ILE A 48 -0.71 -11.50 -10.03
CA ILE A 48 0.64 -11.46 -9.48
C ILE A 48 1.14 -12.89 -9.35
N PRO A 49 2.05 -13.36 -10.21
CA PRO A 49 2.62 -14.70 -10.09
C PRO A 49 3.41 -14.84 -8.79
N PHE A 50 3.03 -15.81 -7.95
CA PHE A 50 3.73 -16.11 -6.71
C PHE A 50 3.77 -17.62 -6.45
N PRO A 51 4.91 -18.18 -5.99
CA PRO A 51 5.03 -19.61 -5.77
C PRO A 51 4.18 -20.09 -4.60
N PRO A 52 3.26 -21.05 -4.80
CA PRO A 52 2.53 -21.69 -3.71
C PRO A 52 3.34 -22.87 -3.11
N PRO A 53 3.01 -23.37 -1.90
CA PRO A 53 2.04 -22.79 -0.98
C PRO A 53 2.60 -21.56 -0.26
N VAL A 54 1.74 -20.58 -0.01
CA VAL A 54 2.15 -19.28 0.55
C VAL A 54 1.19 -18.82 1.65
N VAL A 55 1.74 -18.24 2.71
CA VAL A 55 0.97 -17.49 3.72
C VAL A 55 0.76 -16.07 3.20
N LEU A 56 -0.49 -15.63 3.09
CA LEU A 56 -0.87 -14.34 2.52
C LEU A 56 -0.70 -13.18 3.51
N GLY A 57 -1.05 -11.97 3.05
CA GLY A 57 -1.02 -10.73 3.83
C GLY A 57 0.29 -9.96 3.73
N HIS A 58 0.18 -8.63 3.65
CA HIS A 58 1.35 -7.75 3.58
C HIS A 58 1.16 -6.38 4.23
N GLU A 59 -0.01 -6.11 4.81
CA GLU A 59 -0.32 -4.91 5.60
C GLU A 59 -0.53 -5.33 7.05
N GLY A 60 0.51 -5.39 7.87
CA GLY A 60 0.42 -5.88 9.26
C GLY A 60 0.78 -4.84 10.30
N ALA A 61 0.12 -4.92 11.46
CA ALA A 61 0.54 -4.25 12.69
C ALA A 61 0.38 -5.18 13.88
N GLY A 62 1.26 -5.03 14.86
CA GLY A 62 1.27 -5.89 16.02
C GLY A 62 2.33 -5.54 17.04
N VAL A 63 2.67 -6.50 17.89
CA VAL A 63 3.61 -6.35 18.99
C VAL A 63 4.84 -7.21 18.72
N VAL A 64 6.03 -6.68 18.92
CA VAL A 64 7.26 -7.45 18.87
C VAL A 64 7.25 -8.47 20.03
N GLU A 65 7.40 -9.76 19.72
CA GLU A 65 7.46 -10.84 20.72
C GLU A 65 8.91 -11.27 21.00
N ALA A 66 9.76 -11.32 19.97
CA ALA A 66 11.17 -11.66 20.10
C ALA A 66 12.02 -10.94 19.04
N VAL A 67 13.29 -10.78 19.32
CA VAL A 67 14.29 -10.19 18.41
C VAL A 67 15.48 -11.12 18.29
N GLY A 68 16.01 -11.25 17.08
CA GLY A 68 17.28 -11.95 16.85
C GLY A 68 18.50 -11.07 17.13
N ASP A 69 19.67 -11.69 17.07
CA ASP A 69 20.93 -11.00 17.31
C ASP A 69 21.14 -9.78 16.40
N GLY A 70 21.72 -8.71 16.95
CA GLY A 70 22.03 -7.48 16.22
C GLY A 70 20.84 -6.54 16.02
N VAL A 71 19.62 -6.86 16.48
CA VAL A 71 18.47 -5.96 16.45
C VAL A 71 18.51 -4.99 17.62
N THR A 72 18.54 -3.68 17.35
CA THR A 72 18.69 -2.64 18.38
C THR A 72 17.59 -1.56 18.38
N HIS A 73 16.82 -1.43 17.29
CA HIS A 73 15.86 -0.33 17.13
C HIS A 73 14.44 -0.68 17.58
N VAL A 74 14.16 -1.96 17.83
CA VAL A 74 12.92 -2.47 18.44
C VAL A 74 13.25 -3.53 19.49
N ARG A 75 12.34 -3.75 20.43
CA ARG A 75 12.45 -4.73 21.51
C ARG A 75 11.08 -5.38 21.77
N PRO A 76 11.06 -6.55 22.45
CA PRO A 76 9.79 -7.15 22.89
C PRO A 76 8.89 -6.15 23.63
N GLY A 77 7.61 -6.14 23.27
CA GLY A 77 6.60 -5.21 23.77
C GLY A 77 6.42 -3.95 22.92
N ASP A 78 7.31 -3.62 21.99
CA ASP A 78 7.12 -2.47 21.12
C ASP A 78 5.98 -2.71 20.11
N HIS A 79 5.12 -1.71 19.91
CA HIS A 79 4.12 -1.69 18.85
C HIS A 79 4.79 -1.33 17.52
N VAL A 80 4.47 -2.10 16.47
CA VAL A 80 5.07 -1.93 15.14
C VAL A 80 4.02 -2.01 14.03
N ALA A 81 4.23 -1.22 12.97
CA ALA A 81 3.66 -1.42 11.66
C ALA A 81 4.70 -2.10 10.76
N LEU A 82 4.27 -3.08 9.96
CA LEU A 82 5.16 -3.84 9.10
C LEU A 82 5.20 -3.24 7.69
N SER A 83 6.40 -2.98 7.22
CA SER A 83 6.64 -2.60 5.83
C SER A 83 6.94 -3.83 4.97
N THR A 84 6.53 -3.81 3.71
CA THR A 84 6.89 -4.83 2.71
C THR A 84 8.34 -4.69 2.20
N LEU A 85 9.06 -3.63 2.59
CA LEU A 85 10.40 -3.34 2.10
C LEU A 85 11.49 -3.97 2.98
N ALA A 86 11.89 -5.19 2.63
CA ALA A 86 13.02 -5.90 3.24
C ALA A 86 14.37 -5.39 2.71
N ASN A 87 14.59 -4.08 2.66
CA ASN A 87 15.79 -3.48 2.10
C ASN A 87 17.05 -3.78 2.92
N CYS A 88 18.21 -3.83 2.24
CA CYS A 88 19.45 -4.26 2.89
C CYS A 88 20.18 -3.16 3.68
N GLY A 89 19.82 -1.90 3.48
CA GLY A 89 20.46 -0.75 4.16
C GLY A 89 21.86 -0.37 3.67
N ALA A 90 22.50 -1.20 2.82
CA ALA A 90 23.92 -1.06 2.50
C ALA A 90 24.26 -1.05 1.00
N CYS A 91 23.27 -1.09 0.09
CA CYS A 91 23.54 -0.95 -1.34
C CYS A 91 23.43 0.52 -1.77
N ALA A 92 23.94 0.85 -2.96
CA ALA A 92 23.94 2.21 -3.50
C ALA A 92 22.55 2.89 -3.49
N ASP A 93 21.47 2.12 -3.73
CA ASP A 93 20.12 2.68 -3.67
C ASP A 93 19.68 2.97 -2.23
N CYS A 94 19.99 2.08 -1.28
CA CYS A 94 19.69 2.31 0.13
C CYS A 94 20.48 3.51 0.67
N ASP A 95 21.77 3.59 0.37
CA ASP A 95 22.65 4.69 0.74
C ASP A 95 22.18 6.03 0.18
N ALA A 96 21.71 6.02 -1.08
CA ALA A 96 21.11 7.19 -1.73
C ALA A 96 19.68 7.52 -1.23
N GLY A 97 19.18 6.87 -0.18
CA GLY A 97 17.84 7.09 0.37
C GLY A 97 16.68 6.59 -0.50
N ARG A 98 16.93 5.63 -1.38
CA ARG A 98 15.94 5.00 -2.28
C ARG A 98 15.73 3.51 -1.94
N PRO A 99 15.30 3.15 -0.72
CA PRO A 99 15.19 1.74 -0.32
C PRO A 99 14.18 0.94 -1.15
N THR A 100 13.19 1.61 -1.77
CA THR A 100 12.23 1.00 -2.70
C THR A 100 12.90 0.41 -3.94
N MET A 101 14.09 0.87 -4.30
CA MET A 101 14.88 0.38 -5.43
C MET A 101 15.93 -0.66 -5.03
N CYS A 102 15.98 -1.06 -3.75
CA CYS A 102 16.92 -2.06 -3.27
C CYS A 102 16.72 -3.41 -3.97
N ARG A 103 17.72 -3.84 -4.74
CA ARG A 103 17.66 -5.12 -5.49
C ARG A 103 17.61 -6.34 -4.57
N LYS A 104 18.16 -6.23 -3.33
CA LYS A 104 18.11 -7.32 -2.33
C LYS A 104 16.75 -7.42 -1.62
N ALA A 105 15.87 -6.41 -1.78
CA ALA A 105 14.48 -6.47 -1.32
C ALA A 105 13.56 -7.14 -2.36
N ILE A 106 14.10 -7.46 -3.56
CA ILE A 106 13.40 -8.15 -4.63
C ILE A 106 14.16 -9.44 -4.86
N GLY A 107 13.63 -10.56 -4.45
CA GLY A 107 14.32 -11.85 -4.58
C GLY A 107 13.35 -13.00 -4.31
N MET A 108 13.90 -14.20 -4.19
CA MET A 108 13.10 -15.37 -3.79
C MET A 108 12.48 -15.11 -2.40
N PRO A 109 11.17 -15.37 -2.26
CA PRO A 109 10.49 -15.21 -0.98
C PRO A 109 11.09 -16.15 0.07
N GLY A 110 11.15 -15.66 1.32
CA GLY A 110 11.54 -16.48 2.46
C GLY A 110 10.51 -17.59 2.75
N GLN A 111 10.91 -18.58 3.54
CA GLN A 111 10.07 -19.68 3.99
C GLN A 111 10.16 -19.81 5.52
N PRO A 112 9.75 -18.80 6.30
CA PRO A 112 9.80 -18.88 7.76
C PRO A 112 8.68 -19.74 8.35
N PHE A 113 7.68 -20.10 7.54
CA PHE A 113 6.52 -20.90 7.95
C PHE A 113 6.66 -22.36 7.58
N SER A 114 6.01 -23.21 8.37
CA SER A 114 5.78 -24.61 8.03
C SER A 114 4.37 -25.04 8.41
N ARG A 115 3.87 -26.07 7.73
CA ARG A 115 2.64 -26.77 8.06
C ARG A 115 2.85 -28.26 7.85
N GLN A 116 2.64 -29.07 8.89
CA GLN A 116 2.87 -30.51 8.84
C GLN A 116 4.28 -30.88 8.34
N GLY A 117 5.29 -30.13 8.79
CA GLY A 117 6.70 -30.28 8.40
C GLY A 117 7.06 -29.82 6.98
N LYS A 118 6.12 -29.28 6.21
CA LYS A 118 6.38 -28.74 4.86
C LYS A 118 6.55 -27.22 4.91
N PRO A 119 7.58 -26.63 4.26
CA PRO A 119 7.79 -25.20 4.26
C PRO A 119 6.76 -24.48 3.39
N LEU A 120 6.36 -23.25 3.83
CA LEU A 120 5.51 -22.35 3.08
C LEU A 120 6.24 -21.04 2.81
N PHE A 121 5.99 -20.48 1.62
CA PHE A 121 6.51 -19.17 1.23
C PHE A 121 5.86 -18.04 2.02
N GLN A 122 6.61 -16.96 2.14
CA GLN A 122 6.19 -15.72 2.77
C GLN A 122 5.82 -14.68 1.71
N PHE A 123 4.56 -14.24 1.66
CA PHE A 123 4.14 -13.21 0.72
C PHE A 123 4.72 -11.84 1.10
N ALA A 124 5.26 -11.14 0.10
CA ALA A 124 5.84 -9.79 0.24
C ALA A 124 6.84 -9.64 1.41
N SER A 125 7.55 -10.71 1.78
CA SER A 125 8.45 -10.80 2.94
C SER A 125 7.78 -10.39 4.27
N ASN A 126 6.47 -10.59 4.39
CA ASN A 126 5.66 -10.10 5.49
C ASN A 126 4.69 -11.18 6.01
N SER A 127 3.76 -11.68 5.19
CA SER A 127 2.73 -12.68 5.54
C SER A 127 1.98 -12.32 6.82
N SER A 128 1.36 -11.15 6.83
CA SER A 128 0.61 -10.66 8.00
C SER A 128 -0.75 -11.32 8.22
N PHE A 129 -1.21 -12.22 7.33
CA PHE A 129 -2.43 -13.00 7.57
C PHE A 129 -2.13 -14.27 8.37
N ALA A 130 -1.32 -14.12 9.42
CA ALA A 130 -1.02 -15.15 10.41
C ALA A 130 -0.90 -14.49 11.79
N GLU A 131 -1.20 -15.23 12.87
CA GLU A 131 -1.08 -14.71 14.25
C GLU A 131 0.33 -14.23 14.58
N ARG A 132 1.35 -14.80 13.94
CA ARG A 132 2.75 -14.39 14.09
C ARG A 132 3.46 -14.45 12.76
N THR A 133 4.43 -13.56 12.58
CA THR A 133 5.33 -13.58 11.42
C THR A 133 6.75 -13.22 11.82
N VAL A 134 7.73 -13.81 11.13
CA VAL A 134 9.15 -13.41 11.24
C VAL A 134 9.49 -12.54 10.04
N VAL A 135 9.99 -11.34 10.32
CA VAL A 135 10.38 -10.37 9.30
C VAL A 135 11.81 -9.86 9.56
N ARG A 136 12.46 -9.30 8.55
CA ARG A 136 13.70 -8.56 8.79
C ARG A 136 13.43 -7.37 9.69
N ALA A 137 14.33 -7.10 10.61
CA ALA A 137 14.17 -6.01 11.58
C ALA A 137 13.86 -4.65 10.91
N VAL A 138 14.44 -4.36 9.74
CA VAL A 138 14.17 -3.13 8.97
C VAL A 138 12.70 -2.97 8.54
N GLN A 139 11.93 -4.05 8.52
CA GLN A 139 10.50 -4.02 8.16
C GLN A 139 9.61 -3.70 9.37
N ALA A 140 10.06 -3.97 10.59
CA ALA A 140 9.35 -3.66 11.81
C ALA A 140 9.60 -2.20 12.20
N VAL A 141 8.63 -1.33 11.94
CA VAL A 141 8.74 0.10 12.20
C VAL A 141 7.95 0.45 13.45
N LYS A 142 8.66 0.93 14.47
CA LYS A 142 8.03 1.32 15.74
C LYS A 142 7.01 2.44 15.53
N ILE A 143 5.83 2.29 16.14
CA ILE A 143 4.75 3.27 16.16
C ILE A 143 4.39 3.63 17.61
N PRO A 144 3.75 4.78 17.86
CA PRO A 144 3.20 5.10 19.18
C PRO A 144 2.13 4.09 19.62
N ASP A 145 2.12 3.76 20.91
CA ASP A 145 1.26 2.73 21.49
C ASP A 145 -0.23 3.12 21.47
N ASP A 146 -0.54 4.41 21.30
CA ASP A 146 -1.90 4.96 21.18
C ASP A 146 -2.48 4.89 19.75
N VAL A 147 -1.73 4.42 18.77
CA VAL A 147 -2.23 4.18 17.40
C VAL A 147 -2.92 2.82 17.34
N PRO A 148 -4.24 2.74 17.04
CA PRO A 148 -4.95 1.47 16.93
C PRO A 148 -4.33 0.55 15.88
N PHE A 149 -4.19 -0.76 16.17
CA PHE A 149 -3.55 -1.70 15.27
C PHE A 149 -4.26 -1.81 13.91
N ALA A 150 -5.60 -1.72 13.88
CA ALA A 150 -6.35 -1.74 12.63
C ALA A 150 -5.95 -0.60 11.69
N SER A 151 -5.78 0.61 12.22
CA SER A 151 -5.34 1.79 11.50
C SER A 151 -3.84 1.73 11.16
N ALA A 152 -3.03 1.22 12.11
CA ALA A 152 -1.58 1.07 11.94
C ALA A 152 -1.21 0.06 10.84
N ALA A 153 -2.00 -1.01 10.67
CA ALA A 153 -1.77 -2.02 9.64
C ALA A 153 -1.72 -1.41 8.23
N LEU A 154 -2.53 -0.39 7.97
CA LEU A 154 -2.61 0.27 6.66
C LEU A 154 -1.38 1.14 6.33
N LEU A 155 -0.59 1.50 7.36
CA LEU A 155 0.62 2.33 7.18
C LEU A 155 1.67 1.66 6.29
N GLY A 156 1.78 0.32 6.32
CA GLY A 156 2.88 -0.43 5.69
C GLY A 156 2.81 -0.54 4.16
N CYS A 157 1.63 -0.33 3.56
CA CYS A 157 1.44 -0.45 2.10
C CYS A 157 0.59 0.68 1.55
N GLY A 158 -0.72 0.68 1.83
CA GLY A 158 -1.66 1.60 1.19
C GLY A 158 -1.36 3.07 1.47
N VAL A 159 -1.09 3.42 2.72
CA VAL A 159 -0.75 4.78 3.15
C VAL A 159 0.63 5.18 2.64
N LEU A 160 1.65 4.32 2.82
CA LEU A 160 2.99 4.55 2.27
C LEU A 160 2.96 4.83 0.78
N THR A 161 2.15 4.06 0.03
CA THR A 161 2.06 4.18 -1.43
C THR A 161 1.37 5.48 -1.82
N GLY A 162 0.16 5.75 -1.31
CA GLY A 162 -0.63 6.89 -1.76
C GLY A 162 -0.05 8.24 -1.28
N VAL A 163 0.19 8.38 0.02
CA VAL A 163 0.78 9.62 0.58
C VAL A 163 2.20 9.82 0.07
N GLY A 164 2.99 8.75 0.00
CA GLY A 164 4.36 8.81 -0.51
C GLY A 164 4.44 9.15 -1.99
N ALA A 165 3.49 8.69 -2.81
CA ALA A 165 3.43 9.08 -4.22
C ALA A 165 3.32 10.59 -4.39
N VAL A 166 2.54 11.24 -3.52
CA VAL A 166 2.36 12.70 -3.52
C VAL A 166 3.60 13.40 -2.97
N LEU A 167 4.03 13.03 -1.75
CA LEU A 167 5.06 13.79 -1.03
C LEU A 167 6.49 13.48 -1.50
N ASN A 168 6.75 12.22 -1.84
CA ASN A 168 8.12 11.77 -2.16
C ASN A 168 8.36 11.68 -3.67
N ARG A 169 7.36 11.16 -4.43
CA ARG A 169 7.55 10.88 -5.87
C ARG A 169 7.20 12.07 -6.74
N ALA A 170 5.96 12.55 -6.69
CA ALA A 170 5.50 13.70 -7.46
C ALA A 170 6.00 15.03 -6.88
N LYS A 171 6.19 15.06 -5.55
CA LYS A 171 6.58 16.27 -4.80
C LYS A 171 5.58 17.42 -5.01
N VAL A 172 4.30 17.06 -4.91
CA VAL A 172 3.21 18.04 -5.00
C VAL A 172 3.48 19.19 -4.05
N ALA A 173 3.35 20.41 -4.56
CA ALA A 173 3.60 21.64 -3.82
C ALA A 173 2.30 22.35 -3.45
N ARG A 174 2.43 23.35 -2.59
CA ARG A 174 1.30 24.22 -2.25
C ARG A 174 0.83 24.98 -3.48
N GLY A 175 -0.47 24.90 -3.74
CA GLY A 175 -1.12 25.59 -4.85
C GLY A 175 -1.28 24.75 -6.11
N ASP A 176 -0.63 23.58 -6.19
CA ASP A 176 -0.73 22.67 -7.33
C ASP A 176 -2.17 22.13 -7.50
N THR A 177 -2.46 21.72 -8.72
CA THR A 177 -3.69 21.05 -9.12
C THR A 177 -3.44 19.55 -9.27
N VAL A 178 -4.32 18.74 -8.69
CA VAL A 178 -4.17 17.30 -8.62
C VAL A 178 -5.43 16.61 -9.14
N VAL A 179 -5.27 15.64 -10.02
CA VAL A 179 -6.34 14.71 -10.44
C VAL A 179 -6.00 13.33 -9.95
N VAL A 180 -6.97 12.66 -9.33
CA VAL A 180 -6.84 11.27 -8.84
C VAL A 180 -7.87 10.40 -9.54
N ILE A 181 -7.41 9.48 -10.39
CA ILE A 181 -8.26 8.53 -11.12
C ILE A 181 -8.34 7.23 -10.33
N GLY A 182 -9.53 6.93 -9.83
CA GLY A 182 -9.82 5.83 -8.92
C GLY A 182 -9.68 6.25 -7.44
N THR A 183 -10.81 6.21 -6.70
CA THR A 183 -10.89 6.58 -5.28
C THR A 183 -11.00 5.36 -4.36
N GLY A 184 -10.28 4.28 -4.70
CA GLY A 184 -10.05 3.14 -3.81
C GLY A 184 -9.04 3.48 -2.71
N GLY A 185 -8.58 2.47 -1.97
CA GLY A 185 -7.67 2.67 -0.83
C GLY A 185 -6.39 3.45 -1.16
N ILE A 186 -5.79 3.26 -2.36
CA ILE A 186 -4.62 4.05 -2.80
C ILE A 186 -5.05 5.48 -3.15
N GLY A 187 -6.13 5.66 -3.94
CA GLY A 187 -6.59 6.97 -4.37
C GLY A 187 -7.01 7.86 -3.20
N LEU A 188 -7.68 7.33 -2.18
CA LEU A 188 -8.00 8.08 -0.96
C LEU A 188 -6.74 8.58 -0.24
N ASN A 189 -5.68 7.75 -0.21
CA ASN A 189 -4.39 8.15 0.36
C ASN A 189 -3.65 9.18 -0.50
N VAL A 190 -3.81 9.16 -1.84
CA VAL A 190 -3.32 10.22 -2.73
C VAL A 190 -4.08 11.52 -2.47
N ILE A 191 -5.42 11.48 -2.35
CA ILE A 191 -6.25 12.65 -2.06
C ILE A 191 -5.82 13.33 -0.77
N GLN A 192 -5.71 12.56 0.34
CA GLN A 192 -5.29 13.16 1.61
C GLN A 192 -3.81 13.58 1.59
N GLY A 193 -2.95 12.89 0.87
CA GLY A 193 -1.57 13.31 0.63
C GLY A 193 -1.50 14.67 -0.08
N ALA A 194 -2.31 14.88 -1.13
CA ALA A 194 -2.43 16.15 -1.85
C ALA A 194 -2.94 17.28 -0.95
N ARG A 195 -3.95 17.00 -0.11
CA ARG A 195 -4.43 17.94 0.91
C ARG A 195 -3.32 18.31 1.91
N ILE A 196 -2.57 17.33 2.40
CA ILE A 196 -1.44 17.55 3.32
C ILE A 196 -0.33 18.38 2.65
N ALA A 197 -0.06 18.15 1.36
CA ALA A 197 0.92 18.93 0.58
C ALA A 197 0.47 20.37 0.34
N GLY A 198 -0.84 20.67 0.49
CA GLY A 198 -1.41 21.99 0.26
C GLY A 198 -1.82 22.25 -1.19
N ALA A 199 -2.14 21.20 -1.95
CA ALA A 199 -2.74 21.32 -3.28
C ALA A 199 -4.02 22.17 -3.20
N LEU A 200 -4.21 23.06 -4.18
CA LEU A 200 -5.34 23.98 -4.20
C LEU A 200 -6.60 23.34 -4.75
N THR A 201 -6.46 22.57 -5.81
CA THR A 201 -7.56 21.84 -6.44
C THR A 201 -7.25 20.35 -6.49
N ILE A 202 -8.13 19.56 -5.92
CA ILE A 202 -8.01 18.08 -5.88
C ILE A 202 -9.27 17.50 -6.50
N VAL A 203 -9.16 17.01 -7.73
CA VAL A 203 -10.26 16.40 -8.49
C VAL A 203 -10.18 14.89 -8.32
N ALA A 204 -11.16 14.32 -7.66
CA ALA A 204 -11.33 12.86 -7.56
C ALA A 204 -12.22 12.37 -8.72
N VAL A 205 -11.80 11.32 -9.41
CA VAL A 205 -12.54 10.69 -10.51
C VAL A 205 -12.81 9.23 -10.16
N ASP A 206 -14.07 8.85 -10.05
CA ASP A 206 -14.49 7.44 -9.86
C ASP A 206 -15.87 7.21 -10.45
N THR A 207 -16.08 6.06 -11.10
CA THR A 207 -17.35 5.72 -11.73
C THR A 207 -18.46 5.39 -10.73
N ASN A 208 -18.13 5.09 -9.47
CA ASN A 208 -19.10 4.86 -8.40
C ASN A 208 -19.40 6.18 -7.66
N PRO A 209 -20.60 6.78 -7.84
CA PRO A 209 -20.96 8.04 -7.20
C PRO A 209 -21.07 7.95 -5.66
N GLU A 210 -21.27 6.75 -5.10
CA GLU A 210 -21.34 6.56 -3.64
C GLU A 210 -20.01 6.90 -2.93
N LYS A 211 -18.91 6.92 -3.69
CA LYS A 211 -17.58 7.29 -3.16
C LYS A 211 -17.36 8.79 -3.03
N GLU A 212 -18.26 9.65 -3.54
CA GLU A 212 -18.09 11.10 -3.46
C GLU A 212 -17.93 11.60 -2.03
N ALA A 213 -18.81 11.18 -1.13
CA ALA A 213 -18.80 11.66 0.25
C ALA A 213 -17.48 11.33 0.96
N VAL A 214 -16.96 10.12 0.76
CA VAL A 214 -15.68 9.72 1.34
C VAL A 214 -14.51 10.43 0.68
N ALA A 215 -14.48 10.59 -0.65
CA ALA A 215 -13.42 11.32 -1.34
C ALA A 215 -13.34 12.79 -0.85
N ARG A 216 -14.49 13.46 -0.67
CA ARG A 216 -14.56 14.81 -0.11
C ARG A 216 -14.06 14.87 1.33
N ARG A 217 -14.43 13.90 2.16
CA ARG A 217 -13.92 13.79 3.55
C ARG A 217 -12.40 13.70 3.59
N PHE A 218 -11.80 12.97 2.65
CA PHE A 218 -10.34 12.86 2.54
C PHE A 218 -9.66 14.10 1.97
N GLY A 219 -10.41 15.02 1.36
CA GLY A 219 -9.91 16.32 0.92
C GLY A 219 -10.10 16.63 -0.57
N ALA A 220 -10.87 15.82 -1.32
CA ALA A 220 -11.22 16.16 -2.69
C ALA A 220 -12.05 17.45 -2.72
N THR A 221 -11.65 18.43 -3.52
CA THR A 221 -12.39 19.66 -3.76
C THR A 221 -13.50 19.44 -4.77
N HIS A 222 -13.29 18.52 -5.71
CA HIS A 222 -14.25 18.14 -6.74
C HIS A 222 -14.31 16.60 -6.84
N PHE A 223 -15.50 16.10 -7.19
CA PHE A 223 -15.71 14.70 -7.51
C PHE A 223 -16.41 14.60 -8.85
N LEU A 224 -15.92 13.76 -9.74
CA LEU A 224 -16.45 13.56 -11.09
C LEU A 224 -16.65 12.09 -11.38
N PRO A 225 -17.76 11.69 -12.03
CA PRO A 225 -18.01 10.29 -12.38
C PRO A 225 -17.17 9.82 -13.58
N SER A 226 -16.60 10.76 -14.35
CA SER A 226 -15.77 10.50 -15.52
C SER A 226 -14.65 11.51 -15.63
N ALA A 227 -13.54 11.11 -16.24
CA ALA A 227 -12.42 12.00 -16.55
C ALA A 227 -12.78 13.07 -17.60
N ASP A 228 -13.84 12.89 -18.37
CA ASP A 228 -14.27 13.85 -19.41
C ASP A 228 -14.61 15.24 -18.83
N GLY A 229 -15.18 15.29 -17.62
CA GLY A 229 -15.51 16.54 -16.93
C GLY A 229 -14.33 17.27 -16.31
N VAL A 230 -13.12 16.70 -16.31
CA VAL A 230 -11.95 17.31 -15.65
C VAL A 230 -11.58 18.64 -16.30
N ARG A 231 -11.74 18.78 -17.61
CA ARG A 231 -11.44 20.02 -18.35
C ARG A 231 -12.41 21.16 -18.05
N ASP A 232 -13.59 20.90 -17.52
CA ASP A 232 -14.52 21.92 -17.06
C ASP A 232 -14.03 22.55 -15.75
N VAL A 233 -13.32 21.78 -14.91
CA VAL A 233 -12.72 22.24 -13.65
C VAL A 233 -11.31 22.80 -13.86
N LEU A 234 -10.51 22.13 -14.69
CA LEU A 234 -9.11 22.45 -15.00
C LEU A 234 -8.94 22.61 -16.52
N PRO A 235 -9.28 23.76 -17.09
CA PRO A 235 -9.31 23.95 -18.56
C PRO A 235 -7.94 23.74 -19.24
N THR A 236 -6.84 24.10 -18.56
CA THR A 236 -5.48 23.90 -19.09
C THR A 236 -4.92 22.51 -18.77
N GLY A 237 -5.44 21.84 -17.76
CA GLY A 237 -4.99 20.53 -17.25
C GLY A 237 -4.54 20.59 -15.80
N ALA A 238 -3.93 19.51 -15.34
CA ALA A 238 -3.45 19.36 -13.98
C ALA A 238 -1.92 19.31 -13.93
N ASP A 239 -1.34 19.84 -12.83
CA ASP A 239 0.08 19.69 -12.53
C ASP A 239 0.43 18.23 -12.26
N HIS A 240 -0.49 17.48 -11.59
CA HIS A 240 -0.28 16.08 -11.25
C HIS A 240 -1.54 15.26 -11.52
N VAL A 241 -1.38 14.12 -12.19
CA VAL A 241 -2.44 13.12 -12.38
C VAL A 241 -1.97 11.80 -11.83
N PHE A 242 -2.69 11.23 -10.87
CA PHE A 242 -2.40 9.93 -10.27
C PHE A 242 -3.37 8.87 -10.82
N GLU A 243 -2.83 7.88 -11.52
CA GLU A 243 -3.59 6.72 -11.99
C GLU A 243 -3.51 5.63 -10.90
N CYS A 244 -4.66 5.33 -10.25
CA CYS A 244 -4.77 4.44 -9.10
C CYS A 244 -5.58 3.17 -9.37
N VAL A 245 -6.00 2.91 -10.62
CA VAL A 245 -6.85 1.78 -11.02
C VAL A 245 -6.04 0.63 -11.59
N GLY A 246 -5.04 0.92 -12.44
CA GLY A 246 -4.26 -0.08 -13.17
C GLY A 246 -4.89 -0.49 -14.50
N HIS A 247 -5.54 0.44 -15.19
CA HIS A 247 -6.09 0.19 -16.51
C HIS A 247 -5.34 0.96 -17.60
N THR A 248 -4.91 0.27 -18.65
CA THR A 248 -4.05 0.84 -19.71
C THR A 248 -4.65 2.05 -20.42
N GLY A 249 -5.97 2.07 -20.63
CA GLY A 249 -6.68 3.22 -21.17
C GLY A 249 -6.59 4.47 -20.27
N LEU A 250 -6.59 4.27 -18.93
CA LEU A 250 -6.48 5.37 -17.97
C LEU A 250 -5.06 5.96 -17.90
N VAL A 251 -4.03 5.19 -18.28
CA VAL A 251 -2.67 5.72 -18.47
C VAL A 251 -2.67 6.80 -19.55
N ARG A 252 -3.34 6.54 -20.67
CA ARG A 252 -3.51 7.53 -21.74
C ARG A 252 -4.31 8.75 -21.25
N THR A 253 -5.43 8.51 -20.58
CA THR A 253 -6.25 9.58 -20.00
C THR A 253 -5.43 10.46 -19.04
N ALA A 254 -4.60 9.83 -18.19
CA ALA A 254 -3.75 10.57 -17.26
C ALA A 254 -2.79 11.53 -17.99
N ILE A 255 -2.20 11.10 -19.11
CA ILE A 255 -1.31 11.94 -19.93
C ILE A 255 -2.08 13.10 -20.59
N ASP A 256 -3.27 12.83 -21.12
CA ASP A 256 -4.10 13.80 -21.82
C ASP A 256 -4.65 14.91 -20.87
N LEU A 257 -4.81 14.59 -19.58
CA LEU A 257 -5.25 15.54 -18.55
C LEU A 257 -4.14 16.45 -18.02
N LEU A 258 -2.88 16.20 -18.32
CA LEU A 258 -1.77 17.04 -17.84
C LEU A 258 -1.77 18.43 -18.47
N ASP A 259 -1.41 19.43 -17.68
CA ASP A 259 -0.97 20.72 -18.15
C ASP A 259 0.51 20.68 -18.59
N ARG A 260 1.08 21.80 -18.98
CA ARG A 260 2.52 21.98 -19.25
C ARG A 260 3.32 21.61 -17.99
N HIS A 261 4.47 20.93 -18.16
CA HIS A 261 5.32 20.43 -17.07
C HIS A 261 4.64 19.38 -16.16
N GLY A 262 3.39 19.00 -16.45
CA GLY A 262 2.62 18.12 -15.60
C GLY A 262 3.19 16.69 -15.51
N GLN A 263 2.86 15.99 -14.43
CA GLN A 263 3.38 14.67 -14.12
C GLN A 263 2.23 13.64 -13.97
N ALA A 264 2.22 12.60 -14.78
CA ALA A 264 1.36 11.42 -14.59
C ALA A 264 2.09 10.38 -13.73
N VAL A 265 1.54 10.03 -12.58
CA VAL A 265 2.10 9.04 -11.66
C VAL A 265 1.28 7.76 -11.72
N LEU A 266 1.91 6.65 -12.10
CA LEU A 266 1.25 5.35 -12.24
C LEU A 266 1.39 4.56 -10.95
N LEU A 267 0.25 4.25 -10.32
CA LEU A 267 0.14 3.51 -9.06
C LEU A 267 -0.66 2.23 -9.19
N GLY A 268 -1.64 2.21 -10.08
CA GLY A 268 -2.46 1.03 -10.34
C GLY A 268 -1.61 -0.10 -10.93
N MET A 269 -1.82 -1.33 -10.43
CA MET A 269 -1.16 -2.52 -10.95
C MET A 269 -1.87 -3.01 -12.20
N THR A 270 -1.14 -3.08 -13.30
CA THR A 270 -1.59 -3.68 -14.56
C THR A 270 -1.09 -5.12 -14.69
N ALA A 271 -1.72 -5.92 -15.55
CA ALA A 271 -1.16 -7.22 -15.92
C ALA A 271 0.28 -7.04 -16.49
N PRO A 272 1.22 -7.97 -16.23
CA PRO A 272 2.66 -7.78 -16.55
C PRO A 272 2.98 -7.52 -18.02
N LYS A 273 2.08 -7.93 -18.95
CA LYS A 273 2.23 -7.73 -20.40
C LYS A 273 1.25 -6.70 -20.97
N ALA A 274 0.53 -5.97 -20.12
CA ALA A 274 -0.40 -4.95 -20.57
C ALA A 274 0.37 -3.75 -21.16
N GLU A 275 -0.08 -3.25 -22.29
CA GLU A 275 0.54 -2.14 -23.01
C GLU A 275 -0.38 -0.93 -23.03
N ALA A 276 0.18 0.26 -22.85
CA ALA A 276 -0.49 1.53 -23.03
C ALA A 276 0.19 2.32 -24.14
N SER A 277 -0.58 2.91 -25.04
CA SER A 277 -0.05 3.70 -26.15
C SER A 277 -0.51 5.15 -26.08
N PHE A 278 0.36 6.07 -26.49
CA PHE A 278 0.08 7.50 -26.60
C PHE A 278 0.94 8.14 -27.70
N PRO A 279 0.48 9.22 -28.36
CA PRO A 279 1.33 9.93 -29.32
C PRO A 279 2.49 10.62 -28.60
N PRO A 280 3.73 10.50 -29.08
CA PRO A 280 4.89 11.18 -28.47
C PRO A 280 4.72 12.70 -28.35
N ALA A 281 4.01 13.31 -29.30
CA ALA A 281 3.69 14.76 -29.28
C ALA A 281 2.94 15.20 -28.00
N ALA A 282 2.20 14.30 -27.33
CA ALA A 282 1.55 14.60 -26.07
C ALA A 282 2.53 14.98 -24.95
N MET A 283 3.82 14.64 -25.09
CA MET A 283 4.86 14.90 -24.09
C MET A 283 5.69 16.17 -24.34
N PHE A 284 5.48 16.87 -25.46
CA PHE A 284 6.36 17.98 -25.90
C PHE A 284 6.37 19.22 -24.99
N LEU A 285 5.40 19.34 -24.08
CA LEU A 285 5.33 20.45 -23.14
C LEU A 285 5.97 20.08 -21.79
N ASP A 286 7.13 19.42 -21.83
CA ASP A 286 7.89 18.96 -20.66
C ASP A 286 7.09 18.08 -19.69
N LYS A 287 6.08 17.37 -20.20
CA LYS A 287 5.28 16.42 -19.42
C LYS A 287 6.09 15.18 -19.07
N SER A 288 5.75 14.53 -17.96
CA SER A 288 6.45 13.34 -17.47
C SER A 288 5.48 12.22 -17.10
N ILE A 289 5.92 10.98 -17.32
CA ILE A 289 5.27 9.77 -16.81
C ILE A 289 6.19 9.15 -15.77
N LEU A 290 5.69 8.94 -14.57
CA LEU A 290 6.46 8.47 -13.43
C LEU A 290 5.91 7.13 -12.93
N GLY A 291 6.72 6.08 -12.96
CA GLY A 291 6.46 4.87 -12.17
C GLY A 291 6.68 5.15 -10.68
N CYS A 292 5.90 4.51 -9.82
CA CYS A 292 6.00 4.69 -8.38
C CYS A 292 5.85 3.35 -7.66
N ARG A 293 6.89 2.94 -6.93
CA ARG A 293 6.87 1.73 -6.10
C ARG A 293 6.82 2.13 -4.63
N TYR A 294 5.77 1.68 -3.89
CA TYR A 294 5.56 1.98 -2.47
C TYR A 294 5.74 3.47 -2.13
N GLY A 295 5.20 4.38 -2.99
CA GLY A 295 5.29 5.82 -2.77
C GLY A 295 6.71 6.40 -2.79
N SER A 296 7.71 5.72 -3.36
CA SER A 296 9.14 6.07 -3.24
C SER A 296 9.56 6.33 -1.78
N SER A 297 8.95 5.63 -0.84
CA SER A 297 9.02 5.87 0.59
C SER A 297 10.28 5.29 1.24
N ARG A 298 10.60 5.84 2.40
CA ARG A 298 11.57 5.35 3.38
C ARG A 298 10.81 4.93 4.63
N PRO A 299 10.40 3.64 4.79
CA PRO A 299 9.46 3.22 5.83
C PRO A 299 9.86 3.65 7.23
N GLN A 300 11.14 3.52 7.60
CA GLN A 300 11.66 3.90 8.91
C GLN A 300 11.57 5.42 9.22
N LYS A 301 11.37 6.25 8.19
CA LYS A 301 11.17 7.70 8.31
C LYS A 301 9.69 8.08 8.13
N ASP A 302 9.05 7.49 7.11
CA ASP A 302 7.74 7.95 6.65
C ASP A 302 6.60 7.38 7.51
N ILE A 303 6.70 6.10 7.97
CA ILE A 303 5.68 5.51 8.87
C ILE A 303 5.58 6.30 10.20
N PRO A 304 6.68 6.63 10.91
CA PRO A 304 6.59 7.47 12.10
C PRO A 304 6.07 8.89 11.82
N LEU A 305 6.36 9.45 10.65
CA LEU A 305 5.76 10.73 10.23
C LEU A 305 4.25 10.61 10.06
N TYR A 306 3.78 9.58 9.36
CA TYR A 306 2.36 9.36 9.11
C TYR A 306 1.60 9.05 10.41
N ALA A 307 2.18 8.29 11.33
CA ALA A 307 1.62 8.09 12.65
C ALA A 307 1.47 9.41 13.44
N ARG A 308 2.44 10.34 13.33
CA ARG A 308 2.30 11.68 13.92
C ARG A 308 1.21 12.50 13.25
N LEU A 309 1.12 12.48 11.91
CA LEU A 309 0.06 13.17 11.17
C LEU A 309 -1.33 12.64 11.54
N TYR A 310 -1.46 11.33 11.74
CA TYR A 310 -2.69 10.71 12.24
C TYR A 310 -3.05 11.23 13.64
N ARG A 311 -2.13 11.24 14.58
CA ARG A 311 -2.35 11.73 15.94
C ARG A 311 -2.74 13.21 16.03
N THR A 312 -2.36 14.01 15.04
CA THR A 312 -2.77 15.42 14.92
C THR A 312 -4.06 15.62 14.13
N GLY A 313 -4.69 14.54 13.64
CA GLY A 313 -5.87 14.61 12.79
C GLY A 313 -5.59 15.08 11.34
N ALA A 314 -4.33 15.27 10.98
CA ALA A 314 -3.96 15.67 9.62
C ALA A 314 -4.03 14.51 8.62
N LEU A 315 -3.86 13.27 9.07
CA LEU A 315 -4.00 12.05 8.29
C LEU A 315 -5.15 11.21 8.84
N LEU A 316 -6.07 10.80 7.99
CA LEU A 316 -7.23 9.99 8.34
C LEU A 316 -6.88 8.51 8.11
N LEU A 317 -6.87 7.70 9.16
CA LEU A 317 -6.62 6.27 9.09
C LEU A 317 -7.85 5.44 9.49
N ASP A 318 -8.56 5.85 10.54
CA ASP A 318 -9.74 5.14 11.03
C ASP A 318 -10.84 5.10 9.97
N GLU A 319 -10.97 6.18 9.21
CA GLU A 319 -11.94 6.32 8.14
C GLU A 319 -11.62 5.46 6.91
N LEU A 320 -10.38 4.99 6.78
CA LEU A 320 -10.01 4.00 5.75
C LEU A 320 -10.53 2.61 6.12
N VAL A 321 -10.57 2.28 7.41
CA VAL A 321 -11.04 0.98 7.92
C VAL A 321 -12.57 0.97 7.86
N THR A 322 -13.13 0.45 6.78
CA THR A 322 -14.59 0.43 6.59
C THR A 322 -15.24 -0.84 7.10
N ALA A 323 -14.46 -1.91 7.30
CA ALA A 323 -14.93 -3.14 7.94
C ALA A 323 -13.77 -3.88 8.62
N SER A 324 -14.08 -4.60 9.70
CA SER A 324 -13.15 -5.50 10.39
C SER A 324 -13.75 -6.88 10.50
N TYR A 325 -12.93 -7.90 10.33
CA TYR A 325 -13.32 -9.30 10.32
C TYR A 325 -12.39 -10.13 11.22
N PRO A 326 -12.89 -11.07 12.00
CA PRO A 326 -12.02 -12.12 12.56
C PRO A 326 -11.30 -12.85 11.39
N VAL A 327 -10.08 -13.35 11.62
CA VAL A 327 -9.34 -14.05 10.56
C VAL A 327 -10.11 -15.25 9.99
N GLU A 328 -10.96 -15.89 10.79
CA GLU A 328 -11.83 -16.99 10.39
C GLU A 328 -12.85 -16.59 9.30
N GLU A 329 -13.21 -15.31 9.24
CA GLU A 329 -14.12 -14.74 8.23
C GLU A 329 -13.38 -14.22 6.98
N PHE A 330 -12.15 -14.66 6.73
CA PHE A 330 -11.38 -14.24 5.54
C PHE A 330 -12.16 -14.38 4.24
N GLY A 331 -12.95 -15.46 4.09
CA GLY A 331 -13.78 -15.67 2.90
C GLY A 331 -14.75 -14.50 2.66
N ARG A 332 -15.45 -14.07 3.73
CA ARG A 332 -16.36 -12.91 3.69
C ARG A 332 -15.61 -11.61 3.43
N ALA A 333 -14.48 -11.40 4.10
CA ALA A 333 -13.65 -10.21 3.87
C ALA A 333 -13.21 -10.09 2.41
N ARG A 334 -12.84 -11.22 1.80
CA ARG A 334 -12.48 -11.33 0.38
C ARG A 334 -13.67 -10.98 -0.52
N GLU A 335 -14.84 -11.59 -0.30
CA GLU A 335 -16.06 -11.33 -1.09
C GLU A 335 -16.45 -9.85 -1.05
N ASP A 336 -16.43 -9.22 0.12
CA ASP A 336 -16.76 -7.81 0.29
C ASP A 336 -15.74 -6.89 -0.39
N ALA A 337 -14.46 -7.27 -0.40
CA ALA A 337 -13.41 -6.53 -1.11
C ALA A 337 -13.53 -6.67 -2.64
N GLU A 338 -13.78 -7.88 -3.15
CA GLU A 338 -14.00 -8.15 -4.58
C GLU A 338 -15.26 -7.45 -5.11
N ALA A 339 -16.31 -7.37 -4.28
CA ALA A 339 -17.55 -6.64 -4.61
C ALA A 339 -17.43 -5.11 -4.47
N GLY A 340 -16.26 -4.59 -4.04
CA GLY A 340 -16.02 -3.15 -3.86
C GLY A 340 -16.86 -2.51 -2.73
N LYS A 341 -17.41 -3.31 -1.80
CA LYS A 341 -18.21 -2.82 -0.66
C LYS A 341 -17.38 -2.15 0.43
N VAL A 342 -16.07 -2.42 0.47
CA VAL A 342 -15.17 -1.91 1.49
C VAL A 342 -14.04 -1.09 0.86
N ALA A 343 -13.70 0.06 1.43
CA ALA A 343 -12.50 0.81 1.02
C ALA A 343 -11.24 0.09 1.50
N ARG A 344 -11.23 -0.35 2.77
CA ARG A 344 -10.25 -1.25 3.38
C ARG A 344 -10.93 -2.17 4.38
N GLY A 345 -10.83 -3.47 4.15
CA GLY A 345 -11.12 -4.50 5.13
C GLY A 345 -9.90 -4.79 5.99
N VAL A 346 -10.08 -5.09 7.27
CA VAL A 346 -9.00 -5.42 8.21
C VAL A 346 -9.33 -6.74 8.89
N LEU A 347 -8.38 -7.68 8.87
CA LEU A 347 -8.44 -8.91 9.64
C LEU A 347 -7.91 -8.66 11.06
N LEU A 348 -8.59 -9.20 12.07
CA LEU A 348 -8.23 -9.14 13.47
C LEU A 348 -7.80 -10.52 13.99
N PHE A 349 -6.77 -10.53 14.87
CA PHE A 349 -6.15 -11.73 15.41
C PHE A 349 -6.24 -11.78 16.94
#